data_896a5c6563d047d80ee8a7c3e429ddda
#
_entry.id   896a5c6563d047d80ee8a7c3e429ddda
#
_cell.length_a   1.000
_cell.length_b   1.000
_cell.length_c   1.000
_cell.angle_alpha   90.00
_cell.angle_beta   90.00
_cell.angle_gamma   90.00
#
_symmetry.space_group_name_H-M   'P 1'
#
loop_
_entity.id
_entity.type
_entity.pdbx_description
1 polymer ?
#
loop_
_entity_poly.entity_id
_entity_poly.type
_entity_poly.pdbx_seq_one_letter_code
_entity_poly.pdbx_strand_id
1 'polypeptide(L)'
;MHDMYIWLDTTAQAVTLGGIPFAAFYACAKPYIRNMLLLKSDYVGAHCCKNFELLCGQDEIKAFLASEDLRFGDFCFVDFADGANPDALTPEQVAELLYVAHMWSPLRGIDFPPLRNAFIYLSHDDAHTLKIFYTNPAAARDVLLRLVQFSLSQSGGAPMSAFPAPTADALMELLQTGVLVRAVDGAHIRLTEVGKTEDMDALWNRKNILAAPVRTLSLSSEGWTIV
;
A
#
# COMPACT_ATOMS: atom_id res chain seq x y z
N MET A 1 16.19 5.14 -10.64
CA MET A 1 15.75 4.06 -9.72
C MET A 1 15.24 4.79 -8.48
N HIS A 2 13.97 4.65 -8.14
CA HIS A 2 13.39 5.35 -7.00
C HIS A 2 13.47 4.44 -5.78
N ASP A 3 13.89 5.01 -4.64
CA ASP A 3 13.81 4.33 -3.36
C ASP A 3 12.35 4.23 -2.95
N MET A 4 12.00 3.11 -2.38
CA MET A 4 10.67 2.84 -1.85
C MET A 4 10.75 2.82 -0.33
N TYR A 5 9.93 3.61 0.35
CA TYR A 5 9.81 3.55 1.80
C TYR A 5 8.66 2.64 2.21
N ILE A 6 8.87 1.80 3.23
CA ILE A 6 7.84 0.95 3.83
C ILE A 6 7.96 1.01 5.35
N TRP A 7 6.85 1.34 6.02
CA TRP A 7 6.70 1.19 7.46
C TRP A 7 5.40 0.45 7.78
N LEU A 8 5.53 -0.73 8.39
CA LEU A 8 4.42 -1.55 8.85
C LEU A 8 4.10 -1.24 10.33
N ASP A 9 2.90 -0.74 10.59
CA ASP A 9 2.35 -0.60 11.94
C ASP A 9 1.32 -1.69 12.20
N THR A 10 1.74 -2.74 12.91
CA THR A 10 0.87 -3.87 13.24
C THR A 10 -0.18 -3.52 14.28
N THR A 11 0.04 -2.50 15.11
CA THR A 11 -0.91 -2.05 16.13
C THR A 11 -2.06 -1.27 15.50
N ALA A 12 -1.74 -0.36 14.59
CA ALA A 12 -2.74 0.40 13.83
C ALA A 12 -3.34 -0.39 12.66
N GLN A 13 -2.83 -1.59 12.37
CA GLN A 13 -3.14 -2.35 11.16
C GLN A 13 -2.98 -1.49 9.89
N ALA A 14 -1.87 -0.78 9.82
CA ALA A 14 -1.59 0.19 8.76
C ALA A 14 -0.20 -0.01 8.16
N VAL A 15 -0.04 0.44 6.92
CA VAL A 15 1.26 0.53 6.24
C VAL A 15 1.40 1.94 5.69
N THR A 16 2.52 2.59 5.99
CA THR A 16 2.91 3.84 5.33
C THR A 16 3.91 3.51 4.23
N LEU A 17 3.65 4.00 3.04
CA LEU A 17 4.48 3.79 1.86
C LEU A 17 4.90 5.13 1.26
N GLY A 18 6.09 5.18 0.66
CA GLY A 18 6.57 6.32 -0.12
C GLY A 18 7.29 5.86 -1.37
N GLY A 19 7.19 6.64 -2.45
CA GLY A 19 7.86 6.33 -3.72
C GLY A 19 7.25 5.16 -4.50
N ILE A 20 6.00 4.78 -4.23
CA ILE A 20 5.31 3.66 -4.88
C ILE A 20 4.10 4.19 -5.66
N PRO A 21 4.06 4.09 -6.99
CA PRO A 21 2.88 4.45 -7.75
C PRO A 21 1.74 3.44 -7.49
N PHE A 22 0.47 3.92 -7.59
CA PHE A 22 -0.70 3.06 -7.39
C PHE A 22 -0.68 1.80 -8.25
N ALA A 23 -0.28 1.90 -9.51
CA ALA A 23 -0.18 0.75 -10.41
C ALA A 23 0.72 -0.37 -9.87
N ALA A 24 1.83 -0.01 -9.18
CA ALA A 24 2.72 -0.97 -8.56
C ALA A 24 2.09 -1.63 -7.32
N PHE A 25 1.46 -0.83 -6.45
CA PHE A 25 0.69 -1.37 -5.33
C PHE A 25 -0.40 -2.31 -5.83
N TYR A 26 -1.21 -1.88 -6.79
CA TYR A 26 -2.30 -2.69 -7.32
C TYR A 26 -1.81 -3.99 -7.97
N ALA A 27 -0.69 -3.97 -8.71
CA ALA A 27 -0.12 -5.20 -9.27
C ALA A 27 0.19 -6.25 -8.20
N CYS A 28 0.63 -5.82 -7.02
CA CYS A 28 0.90 -6.69 -5.86
C CYS A 28 -0.38 -7.10 -5.12
N ALA A 29 -1.34 -6.17 -4.96
CA ALA A 29 -2.59 -6.37 -4.21
C ALA A 29 -3.73 -6.99 -5.03
N LYS A 30 -3.60 -7.07 -6.36
CA LYS A 30 -4.62 -7.56 -7.29
C LYS A 30 -5.29 -8.88 -6.90
N PRO A 31 -4.63 -9.89 -6.30
CA PRO A 31 -5.31 -11.11 -5.87
C PRO A 31 -6.40 -10.89 -4.81
N TYR A 32 -6.30 -9.80 -4.06
CA TYR A 32 -7.16 -9.47 -2.92
C TYR A 32 -8.20 -8.39 -3.26
N ILE A 33 -7.91 -7.51 -4.23
CA ILE A 33 -8.80 -6.41 -4.61
C ILE A 33 -9.62 -6.83 -5.83
N ARG A 34 -10.92 -7.01 -5.64
CA ARG A 34 -11.87 -7.39 -6.69
C ARG A 34 -12.62 -6.19 -7.25
N ASN A 35 -13.05 -5.33 -6.37
CA ASN A 35 -13.83 -4.14 -6.67
C ASN A 35 -13.30 -2.99 -5.82
N MET A 36 -13.57 -1.74 -6.23
CA MET A 36 -13.17 -0.53 -5.50
C MET A 36 -14.35 0.41 -5.36
N LEU A 37 -14.52 0.94 -4.16
CA LEU A 37 -15.39 2.06 -3.86
C LEU A 37 -14.49 3.29 -3.75
N LEU A 38 -14.56 4.19 -4.73
CA LEU A 38 -13.71 5.38 -4.77
C LEU A 38 -14.25 6.42 -3.79
N LEU A 39 -13.37 6.88 -2.90
CA LEU A 39 -13.66 7.94 -1.95
C LEU A 39 -13.28 9.26 -2.63
N LYS A 40 -14.27 10.05 -3.07
CA LYS A 40 -14.00 11.34 -3.67
C LYS A 40 -13.58 12.32 -2.59
N SER A 41 -12.44 13.01 -2.80
CA SER A 41 -11.93 14.03 -1.88
C SER A 41 -12.79 15.30 -1.88
N ASP A 42 -13.48 15.59 -2.98
CA ASP A 42 -14.32 16.78 -3.12
C ASP A 42 -15.69 16.55 -2.47
N TYR A 43 -15.75 16.81 -1.17
CA TYR A 43 -17.00 16.75 -0.43
C TYR A 43 -17.89 17.95 -0.73
N VAL A 44 -19.03 17.72 -1.39
CA VAL A 44 -20.06 18.73 -1.63
C VAL A 44 -21.42 18.17 -1.20
N GLY A 45 -21.87 18.45 0.01
CA GLY A 45 -23.26 18.21 0.43
C GLY A 45 -23.50 16.94 1.26
N ALA A 46 -24.70 16.31 1.10
CA ALA A 46 -25.14 15.23 1.95
C ALA A 46 -24.35 13.92 1.75
N HIS A 47 -23.99 13.28 2.84
CA HIS A 47 -23.34 11.96 2.83
C HIS A 47 -24.32 10.88 2.40
N CYS A 48 -24.12 10.32 1.23
CA CYS A 48 -24.84 9.12 0.79
C CYS A 48 -23.94 8.25 -0.07
N CYS A 49 -24.24 6.95 -0.14
CA CYS A 49 -23.46 6.00 -0.94
C CYS A 49 -23.44 6.34 -2.44
N LYS A 50 -24.46 7.08 -2.91
CA LYS A 50 -24.53 7.55 -4.30
C LYS A 50 -23.41 8.53 -4.70
N ASN A 51 -22.70 9.12 -3.75
CA ASN A 51 -21.57 9.99 -3.99
C ASN A 51 -20.26 9.22 -4.23
N PHE A 52 -20.24 7.93 -3.99
CA PHE A 52 -19.08 7.08 -4.27
C PHE A 52 -19.20 6.48 -5.66
N GLU A 53 -18.10 6.48 -6.38
CA GLU A 53 -17.97 5.76 -7.63
C GLU A 53 -17.56 4.32 -7.35
N LEU A 54 -18.18 3.37 -8.04
CA LEU A 54 -17.90 1.94 -7.92
C LEU A 54 -17.17 1.47 -9.16
N LEU A 55 -16.06 0.77 -8.96
CA LEU A 55 -15.39 0.03 -10.00
C LEU A 55 -15.60 -1.46 -9.72
N CYS A 56 -16.41 -2.11 -10.58
CA CYS A 56 -16.80 -3.49 -10.40
C CYS A 56 -15.99 -4.41 -11.33
N GLY A 57 -15.14 -5.21 -10.75
CA GLY A 57 -14.33 -6.17 -11.49
C GLY A 57 -13.04 -5.60 -12.08
N GLN A 58 -12.21 -6.52 -12.55
CA GLN A 58 -10.84 -6.22 -12.98
C GLN A 58 -10.76 -5.34 -14.23
N ASP A 59 -11.77 -5.37 -15.10
CA ASP A 59 -11.73 -4.62 -16.36
C ASP A 59 -12.01 -3.13 -16.14
N GLU A 60 -12.94 -2.79 -15.24
CA GLU A 60 -13.19 -1.40 -14.85
C GLU A 60 -11.99 -0.82 -14.10
N ILE A 61 -11.39 -1.60 -13.19
CA ILE A 61 -10.18 -1.19 -12.48
C ILE A 61 -9.01 -0.97 -13.47
N LYS A 62 -8.85 -1.82 -14.48
CA LYS A 62 -7.81 -1.62 -15.51
C LYS A 62 -8.07 -0.37 -16.35
N ALA A 63 -9.33 -0.11 -16.72
CA ALA A 63 -9.68 1.10 -17.46
C ALA A 63 -9.37 2.35 -16.62
N PHE A 64 -9.70 2.32 -15.33
CA PHE A 64 -9.36 3.38 -14.39
C PHE A 64 -7.84 3.58 -14.25
N LEU A 65 -7.05 2.49 -14.12
CA LEU A 65 -5.59 2.54 -14.08
C LEU A 65 -4.95 3.15 -15.34
N ALA A 66 -5.61 3.01 -16.48
CA ALA A 66 -5.16 3.57 -17.75
C ALA A 66 -5.56 5.05 -17.92
N SER A 67 -6.40 5.61 -17.04
CA SER A 67 -6.82 7.01 -17.09
C SER A 67 -5.67 7.94 -16.71
N GLU A 68 -5.61 9.12 -17.36
CA GLU A 68 -4.58 10.12 -17.08
C GLU A 68 -4.77 10.79 -15.70
N ASP A 69 -5.98 10.76 -15.17
CA ASP A 69 -6.36 11.38 -13.89
C ASP A 69 -5.62 10.80 -12.67
N LEU A 70 -5.07 9.57 -12.80
CA LEU A 70 -4.27 8.94 -11.75
C LEU A 70 -2.83 9.44 -11.66
N ARG A 71 -2.38 10.24 -12.61
CA ARG A 71 -0.98 10.72 -12.63
C ARG A 71 -0.73 11.87 -11.67
N PHE A 72 -1.79 12.64 -11.37
CA PHE A 72 -1.68 13.90 -10.65
C PHE A 72 -2.88 14.07 -9.72
N GLY A 73 -2.84 13.51 -8.55
CA GLY A 73 -3.91 13.78 -7.59
C GLY A 73 -4.02 12.79 -6.45
N ASP A 74 -4.64 13.24 -5.41
CA ASP A 74 -5.01 12.42 -4.28
C ASP A 74 -6.08 11.43 -4.69
N PHE A 75 -5.85 10.18 -4.33
CA PHE A 75 -6.72 9.09 -4.70
C PHE A 75 -6.94 8.17 -3.50
N CYS A 76 -8.19 7.94 -3.17
CA CYS A 76 -8.56 7.11 -2.03
C CYS A 76 -9.63 6.11 -2.42
N PHE A 77 -9.52 4.87 -1.95
CA PHE A 77 -10.55 3.86 -2.15
C PHE A 77 -10.63 2.89 -0.96
N VAL A 78 -11.77 2.22 -0.85
CA VAL A 78 -11.93 0.99 -0.07
C VAL A 78 -12.26 -0.12 -1.04
N ASP A 79 -11.58 -1.27 -0.94
CA ASP A 79 -11.99 -2.42 -1.71
C ASP A 79 -13.27 -3.05 -1.15
N PHE A 80 -13.97 -3.79 -1.99
CA PHE A 80 -15.10 -4.59 -1.54
C PHE A 80 -15.16 -5.94 -2.23
N ALA A 81 -15.68 -6.94 -1.49
CA ALA A 81 -15.75 -8.31 -1.96
C ALA A 81 -16.88 -8.50 -2.99
N ASP A 82 -16.77 -9.53 -3.82
CA ASP A 82 -17.86 -9.95 -4.70
C ASP A 82 -19.12 -10.27 -3.88
N GLY A 83 -20.27 -9.75 -4.34
CA GLY A 83 -21.54 -9.87 -3.65
C GLY A 83 -21.66 -9.06 -2.34
N ALA A 84 -20.75 -8.15 -2.08
CA ALA A 84 -20.93 -7.12 -1.06
C ALA A 84 -21.99 -6.10 -1.49
N ASN A 85 -22.55 -5.38 -0.53
CA ASN A 85 -23.60 -4.39 -0.80
C ASN A 85 -23.19 -3.00 -0.28
N PRO A 86 -22.50 -2.18 -1.10
CA PRO A 86 -22.14 -0.81 -0.71
C PRO A 86 -23.33 0.07 -0.31
N ASP A 87 -24.53 -0.18 -0.87
CA ASP A 87 -25.75 0.56 -0.52
C ASP A 87 -26.25 0.27 0.90
N ALA A 88 -25.74 -0.78 1.53
CA ALA A 88 -26.05 -1.11 2.92
C ALA A 88 -25.15 -0.36 3.94
N LEU A 89 -24.20 0.46 3.49
CA LEU A 89 -23.48 1.37 4.37
C LEU A 89 -24.43 2.34 5.06
N THR A 90 -24.28 2.48 6.38
CA THR A 90 -25.03 3.46 7.14
C THR A 90 -24.52 4.89 6.88
N PRO A 91 -25.32 5.94 7.13
CA PRO A 91 -24.84 7.32 7.01
C PRO A 91 -23.59 7.60 7.85
N GLU A 92 -23.48 6.98 9.03
CA GLU A 92 -22.30 7.10 9.90
C GLU A 92 -21.06 6.45 9.26
N GLN A 93 -21.23 5.27 8.64
CA GLN A 93 -20.12 4.60 7.92
C GLN A 93 -19.68 5.41 6.69
N VAL A 94 -20.63 5.98 5.96
CA VAL A 94 -20.32 6.88 4.84
C VAL A 94 -19.54 8.10 5.33
N ALA A 95 -19.99 8.75 6.40
CA ALA A 95 -19.29 9.89 6.99
C ALA A 95 -17.88 9.51 7.47
N GLU A 96 -17.73 8.32 8.05
CA GLU A 96 -16.43 7.79 8.50
C GLU A 96 -15.47 7.55 7.34
N LEU A 97 -15.94 6.96 6.23
CA LEU A 97 -15.13 6.76 5.04
C LEU A 97 -14.66 8.09 4.44
N LEU A 98 -15.52 9.08 4.36
CA LEU A 98 -15.15 10.41 3.88
C LEU A 98 -14.16 11.10 4.82
N TYR A 99 -14.34 10.94 6.13
CA TYR A 99 -13.38 11.47 7.11
C TYR A 99 -12.02 10.80 6.99
N VAL A 100 -11.98 9.47 6.87
CA VAL A 100 -10.74 8.70 6.71
C VAL A 100 -9.98 9.16 5.45
N ALA A 101 -10.68 9.33 4.33
CA ALA A 101 -10.09 9.80 3.08
C ALA A 101 -9.45 11.20 3.21
N HIS A 102 -10.04 12.06 4.04
CA HIS A 102 -9.56 13.44 4.24
C HIS A 102 -8.48 13.54 5.32
N MET A 103 -8.62 12.81 6.42
CA MET A 103 -7.78 12.97 7.62
C MET A 103 -6.77 11.84 7.86
N TRP A 104 -6.75 10.82 7.02
CA TRP A 104 -5.87 9.65 7.14
C TRP A 104 -6.04 8.81 8.40
N SER A 105 -7.07 9.03 9.16
CA SER A 105 -7.31 8.33 10.42
C SER A 105 -8.74 7.85 10.51
N PRO A 106 -9.00 6.55 10.78
CA PRO A 106 -10.33 6.06 11.03
C PRO A 106 -10.88 6.62 12.35
N LEU A 107 -12.18 6.96 12.37
CA LEU A 107 -12.87 7.40 13.56
C LEU A 107 -13.18 6.24 14.54
N ARG A 108 -13.62 5.11 14.01
CA ARG A 108 -14.10 3.96 14.78
C ARG A 108 -13.40 2.66 14.45
N GLY A 109 -12.96 2.51 13.20
CA GLY A 109 -12.31 1.30 12.74
C GLY A 109 -12.09 1.27 11.24
N ILE A 110 -11.52 0.18 10.79
CA ILE A 110 -11.13 -0.04 9.39
C ILE A 110 -11.95 -1.16 8.73
N ASP A 111 -12.84 -1.80 9.48
CA ASP A 111 -13.70 -2.87 8.99
C ASP A 111 -15.10 -2.34 8.70
N PHE A 112 -15.53 -2.47 7.45
CA PHE A 112 -16.85 -2.11 6.98
C PHE A 112 -17.61 -3.37 6.57
N PRO A 113 -18.39 -3.99 7.47
CA PRO A 113 -19.06 -5.28 7.20
C PRO A 113 -19.89 -5.33 5.91
N PRO A 114 -20.61 -4.25 5.48
CA PRO A 114 -21.29 -4.26 4.20
C PRO A 114 -20.36 -4.41 3.00
N LEU A 115 -19.10 -3.99 3.10
CA LEU A 115 -18.08 -4.07 2.05
C LEU A 115 -17.27 -5.36 2.13
N ARG A 116 -17.06 -5.91 3.33
CA ARG A 116 -16.14 -7.03 3.58
C ARG A 116 -14.75 -6.71 3.01
N ASN A 117 -14.27 -5.50 3.29
CA ASN A 117 -13.04 -4.96 2.73
C ASN A 117 -11.79 -5.62 3.32
N ALA A 118 -10.76 -5.74 2.51
CA ALA A 118 -9.43 -6.14 2.94
C ALA A 118 -8.51 -4.93 3.15
N PHE A 119 -8.70 -3.86 2.38
CA PHE A 119 -7.85 -2.67 2.38
C PHE A 119 -8.65 -1.37 2.33
N ILE A 120 -8.08 -0.33 2.94
CA ILE A 120 -8.39 1.08 2.68
C ILE A 120 -7.11 1.71 2.18
N TYR A 121 -7.13 2.29 0.99
CA TYR A 121 -5.98 2.93 0.35
C TYR A 121 -6.18 4.43 0.32
N LEU A 122 -5.24 5.15 0.91
CA LEU A 122 -5.23 6.61 0.97
C LEU A 122 -3.94 7.12 0.36
N SER A 123 -4.07 7.96 -0.66
CA SER A 123 -2.96 8.64 -1.34
C SER A 123 -3.15 10.13 -1.21
N HIS A 124 -2.09 10.84 -0.82
CA HIS A 124 -2.07 12.29 -0.70
C HIS A 124 -0.76 12.85 -1.26
N ASP A 125 -0.74 14.17 -1.49
CA ASP A 125 0.41 14.89 -2.02
C ASP A 125 0.90 14.29 -3.34
N ASP A 126 0.00 14.14 -4.31
CA ASP A 126 0.28 13.56 -5.63
C ASP A 126 0.91 12.14 -5.54
N ALA A 127 0.39 11.31 -4.64
CA ALA A 127 0.89 9.98 -4.32
C ALA A 127 2.30 9.94 -3.72
N HIS A 128 2.79 11.08 -3.19
CA HIS A 128 4.09 11.14 -2.52
C HIS A 128 4.11 10.31 -1.23
N THR A 129 2.98 10.32 -0.49
CA THR A 129 2.75 9.51 0.69
C THR A 129 1.48 8.69 0.54
N LEU A 130 1.57 7.42 0.89
CA LEU A 130 0.46 6.48 0.89
C LEU A 130 0.27 5.93 2.30
N LYS A 131 -0.99 5.85 2.74
CA LYS A 131 -1.36 5.13 3.95
C LYS A 131 -2.41 4.06 3.60
N ILE A 132 -2.14 2.83 3.99
CA ILE A 132 -2.99 1.69 3.67
C ILE A 132 -3.37 1.01 4.97
N PHE A 133 -4.66 0.98 5.30
CA PHE A 133 -5.17 0.14 6.38
C PHE A 133 -5.57 -1.23 5.83
N TYR A 134 -5.45 -2.26 6.67
CA TYR A 134 -5.78 -3.63 6.28
C TYR A 134 -6.57 -4.35 7.37
N THR A 135 -7.60 -5.07 6.98
CA THR A 135 -8.37 -5.95 7.89
C THR A 135 -7.85 -7.38 7.87
N ASN A 136 -7.10 -7.76 6.81
CA ASN A 136 -6.54 -9.10 6.63
C ASN A 136 -5.01 -9.07 6.71
N PRO A 137 -4.40 -9.45 7.86
CA PRO A 137 -2.94 -9.44 8.02
C PRO A 137 -2.18 -10.37 7.06
N ALA A 138 -2.78 -11.49 6.65
CA ALA A 138 -2.14 -12.41 5.71
C ALA A 138 -2.07 -11.80 4.30
N ALA A 139 -3.14 -11.12 3.87
CA ALA A 139 -3.15 -10.38 2.61
C ALA A 139 -2.13 -9.23 2.64
N ALA A 140 -2.08 -8.44 3.72
CA ALA A 140 -1.11 -7.36 3.88
C ALA A 140 0.32 -7.89 3.81
N ARG A 141 0.62 -8.99 4.52
CA ARG A 141 1.93 -9.65 4.45
C ARG A 141 2.31 -10.02 3.02
N ASP A 142 1.43 -10.71 2.28
CA ASP A 142 1.73 -11.12 0.90
C ASP A 142 1.96 -9.91 -0.01
N VAL A 143 1.14 -8.87 0.12
CA VAL A 143 1.30 -7.63 -0.66
C VAL A 143 2.63 -6.96 -0.36
N LEU A 144 3.03 -6.84 0.90
CA LEU A 144 4.31 -6.23 1.28
C LEU A 144 5.52 -7.00 0.75
N LEU A 145 5.49 -8.34 0.85
CA LEU A 145 6.55 -9.18 0.30
C LEU A 145 6.67 -9.03 -1.23
N ARG A 146 5.53 -8.96 -1.93
CA ARG A 146 5.50 -8.70 -3.38
C ARG A 146 5.99 -7.29 -3.73
N LEU A 147 5.69 -6.27 -2.92
CA LEU A 147 6.20 -4.92 -3.14
C LEU A 147 7.72 -4.86 -3.02
N VAL A 148 8.30 -5.53 -2.02
CA VAL A 148 9.76 -5.62 -1.90
C VAL A 148 10.36 -6.31 -3.12
N GLN A 149 9.76 -7.40 -3.60
CA GLN A 149 10.21 -8.09 -4.82
C GLN A 149 10.00 -7.23 -6.08
N PHE A 150 8.93 -6.44 -6.13
CA PHE A 150 8.64 -5.55 -7.25
C PHE A 150 9.78 -4.55 -7.49
N SER A 151 10.52 -4.15 -6.44
CA SER A 151 11.69 -3.30 -6.62
C SER A 151 12.73 -3.89 -7.57
N LEU A 152 12.88 -5.21 -7.62
CA LEU A 152 13.78 -5.91 -8.55
C LEU A 152 13.32 -5.86 -10.00
N SER A 153 12.01 -5.93 -10.24
CA SER A 153 11.47 -5.89 -11.60
C SER A 153 11.80 -4.58 -12.32
N GLN A 154 11.94 -3.49 -11.55
CA GLN A 154 12.37 -2.18 -12.03
C GLN A 154 13.85 -2.15 -12.45
N SER A 155 14.64 -3.17 -12.06
CA SER A 155 16.08 -3.29 -12.34
C SER A 155 16.39 -4.37 -13.38
N GLY A 156 15.37 -4.92 -14.06
CA GLY A 156 15.57 -6.02 -15.00
C GLY A 156 15.85 -7.38 -14.34
N GLY A 157 15.46 -7.52 -13.08
CA GLY A 157 15.70 -8.71 -12.26
C GLY A 157 14.86 -9.93 -12.64
N ALA A 158 15.25 -11.08 -12.08
CA ALA A 158 14.65 -12.39 -12.30
C ALA A 158 13.16 -12.45 -11.89
N PRO A 159 12.39 -13.41 -12.44
CA PRO A 159 11.00 -13.61 -12.05
C PRO A 159 10.87 -13.85 -10.54
N MET A 160 9.82 -13.29 -9.94
CA MET A 160 9.57 -13.29 -8.50
C MET A 160 9.41 -14.72 -7.95
N SER A 161 10.47 -15.26 -7.35
CA SER A 161 10.38 -16.44 -6.50
C SER A 161 9.92 -16.02 -5.10
N ALA A 162 9.04 -16.80 -4.48
CA ALA A 162 8.59 -16.51 -3.12
C ALA A 162 9.77 -16.50 -2.14
N PHE A 163 9.73 -15.60 -1.15
CA PHE A 163 10.69 -15.63 -0.06
C PHE A 163 10.50 -16.91 0.78
N PRO A 164 11.58 -17.60 1.17
CA PRO A 164 11.49 -18.64 2.20
C PRO A 164 10.86 -18.09 3.49
N ALA A 165 10.12 -18.91 4.22
CA ALA A 165 9.40 -18.46 5.41
C ALA A 165 10.29 -17.72 6.43
N PRO A 166 11.51 -18.20 6.79
CA PRO A 166 12.38 -17.46 7.72
C PRO A 166 12.78 -16.08 7.20
N THR A 167 13.08 -15.97 5.90
CA THR A 167 13.43 -14.67 5.26
C THR A 167 12.24 -13.73 5.25
N ALA A 168 11.05 -14.25 4.94
CA ALA A 168 9.82 -13.48 4.95
C ALA A 168 9.48 -12.97 6.35
N ASP A 169 9.65 -13.77 7.40
CA ASP A 169 9.42 -13.36 8.80
C ASP A 169 10.39 -12.26 9.22
N ALA A 170 11.69 -12.46 8.99
CA ALA A 170 12.71 -11.45 9.30
C ALA A 170 12.47 -10.13 8.53
N LEU A 171 12.03 -10.22 7.27
CA LEU A 171 11.68 -9.02 6.49
C LEU A 171 10.46 -8.30 7.08
N MET A 172 9.41 -9.02 7.48
CA MET A 172 8.22 -8.42 8.10
C MET A 172 8.55 -7.73 9.44
N GLU A 173 9.46 -8.29 10.24
CA GLU A 173 9.98 -7.65 11.46
C GLU A 173 10.73 -6.36 11.12
N LEU A 174 11.59 -6.41 10.12
CA LEU A 174 12.36 -5.26 9.68
C LEU A 174 11.46 -4.11 9.17
N LEU A 175 10.41 -4.41 8.40
CA LEU A 175 9.48 -3.39 7.90
C LEU A 175 8.76 -2.63 9.03
N GLN A 176 8.68 -3.17 10.25
CA GLN A 176 8.12 -2.46 11.40
C GLN A 176 9.02 -1.35 11.92
N THR A 177 10.28 -1.31 11.52
CA THR A 177 11.23 -0.25 11.92
C THR A 177 11.21 0.97 11.03
N GLY A 178 10.58 0.90 9.84
CA GLY A 178 10.61 1.92 8.79
C GLY A 178 11.87 1.80 7.92
N VAL A 179 11.71 1.31 6.70
CA VAL A 179 12.80 0.86 5.82
C VAL A 179 12.73 1.49 4.45
N LEU A 180 13.87 1.96 3.95
CA LEU A 180 14.07 2.24 2.54
C LEU A 180 14.50 0.96 1.81
N VAL A 181 13.79 0.64 0.74
CA VAL A 181 14.00 -0.52 -0.11
C VAL A 181 14.55 -0.06 -1.45
N ARG A 182 15.71 -0.53 -1.83
CA ARG A 182 16.36 -0.21 -3.11
C ARG A 182 16.89 -1.48 -3.77
N ALA A 183 16.47 -1.76 -4.99
CA ALA A 183 17.15 -2.79 -5.78
C ALA A 183 18.55 -2.29 -6.17
N VAL A 184 19.55 -3.10 -5.91
CA VAL A 184 20.95 -2.84 -6.30
C VAL A 184 21.22 -3.39 -7.69
N ASP A 185 20.78 -4.63 -7.92
CA ASP A 185 20.84 -5.33 -9.18
C ASP A 185 19.71 -6.39 -9.25
N GLY A 186 19.78 -7.30 -10.23
CA GLY A 186 18.74 -8.33 -10.42
C GLY A 186 18.65 -9.40 -9.32
N ALA A 187 19.57 -9.41 -8.35
CA ALA A 187 19.66 -10.42 -7.29
C ALA A 187 19.81 -9.82 -5.89
N HIS A 188 19.97 -8.51 -5.75
CA HIS A 188 20.23 -7.88 -4.47
C HIS A 188 19.28 -6.70 -4.22
N ILE A 189 18.69 -6.67 -3.03
CA ILE A 189 17.89 -5.55 -2.52
C ILE A 189 18.56 -5.02 -1.25
N ARG A 190 18.86 -3.74 -1.26
CA ARG A 190 19.36 -3.02 -0.09
C ARG A 190 18.18 -2.55 0.76
N LEU A 191 18.23 -2.83 2.05
CA LEU A 191 17.26 -2.43 3.05
C LEU A 191 17.97 -1.49 4.04
N THR A 192 17.53 -0.23 4.12
CA THR A 192 18.13 0.76 5.02
C THR A 192 17.10 1.15 6.08
N GLU A 193 17.43 0.91 7.36
CA GLU A 193 16.58 1.23 8.49
C GLU A 193 16.62 2.74 8.77
N VAL A 194 15.61 3.47 8.36
CA VAL A 194 15.57 4.95 8.44
C VAL A 194 14.65 5.47 9.54
N GLY A 195 13.92 4.57 10.19
CA GLY A 195 12.97 4.89 11.25
C GLY A 195 11.57 5.18 10.71
N LYS A 196 10.63 5.22 11.64
CA LYS A 196 9.19 5.43 11.39
C LYS A 196 8.92 6.89 11.06
N THR A 197 8.22 7.16 9.96
CA THR A 197 7.79 8.50 9.59
C THR A 197 6.58 8.45 8.67
N GLU A 198 5.73 9.47 8.77
CA GLU A 198 4.67 9.78 7.80
C GLU A 198 5.04 11.02 6.97
N ASP A 199 6.12 11.71 7.34
CA ASP A 199 6.66 12.87 6.64
C ASP A 199 7.70 12.43 5.61
N MET A 200 7.26 12.28 4.36
CA MET A 200 8.13 11.85 3.25
C MET A 200 9.11 12.95 2.85
N ASP A 201 8.74 14.21 2.94
CA ASP A 201 9.64 15.31 2.64
C ASP A 201 10.82 15.36 3.62
N ALA A 202 10.54 15.21 4.91
CA ALA A 202 11.59 15.08 5.90
C ALA A 202 12.45 13.84 5.67
N LEU A 203 11.86 12.73 5.22
CA LEU A 203 12.58 11.49 4.91
C LEU A 203 13.54 11.69 3.74
N TRP A 204 13.06 12.21 2.61
CA TRP A 204 13.88 12.38 1.39
C TRP A 204 14.96 13.45 1.55
N ASN A 205 14.75 14.43 2.43
CA ASN A 205 15.71 15.50 2.75
C ASN A 205 16.72 15.11 3.85
N ARG A 206 16.62 13.94 4.47
CA ARG A 206 17.55 13.51 5.55
C ARG A 206 18.96 13.29 5.01
N LYS A 207 19.91 14.11 5.48
CA LYS A 207 21.35 13.95 5.17
C LYS A 207 21.99 12.71 5.83
N ASN A 208 21.35 12.13 6.84
CA ASN A 208 21.93 11.06 7.68
C ASN A 208 21.51 9.64 7.25
N ILE A 209 20.83 9.46 6.12
CA ILE A 209 20.48 8.12 5.61
C ILE A 209 21.72 7.25 5.40
N LEU A 210 22.86 7.86 5.08
CA LEU A 210 24.12 7.14 4.86
C LEU A 210 24.71 6.46 6.11
N ALA A 211 24.29 6.88 7.31
CA ALA A 211 24.75 6.31 8.59
C ALA A 211 23.75 5.29 9.18
N ALA A 212 22.60 5.08 8.54
CA ALA A 212 21.59 4.17 9.02
C ALA A 212 22.02 2.69 8.84
N PRO A 213 21.58 1.77 9.71
CA PRO A 213 21.82 0.35 9.54
C PRO A 213 21.33 -0.16 8.18
N VAL A 214 22.16 -0.97 7.54
CA VAL A 214 21.86 -1.53 6.21
C VAL A 214 21.88 -3.04 6.28
N ARG A 215 20.88 -3.66 5.68
CA ARG A 215 20.83 -5.10 5.42
C ARG A 215 20.70 -5.35 3.93
N THR A 216 21.05 -6.54 3.50
CA THR A 216 20.94 -6.93 2.09
C THR A 216 20.12 -8.20 1.97
N LEU A 217 19.08 -8.17 1.15
CA LEU A 217 18.43 -9.37 0.65
C LEU A 217 19.19 -9.83 -0.59
N SER A 218 19.63 -11.06 -0.59
CA SER A 218 20.40 -11.68 -1.69
C SER A 218 19.69 -12.92 -2.20
N LEU A 219 19.54 -13.03 -3.52
CA LEU A 219 19.05 -14.22 -4.19
C LEU A 219 20.22 -15.10 -4.61
N SER A 220 20.22 -16.34 -4.16
CA SER A 220 21.18 -17.39 -4.56
C SER A 220 20.45 -18.60 -5.14
N SER A 221 21.19 -19.66 -5.52
CA SER A 221 20.62 -20.95 -5.92
C SER A 221 19.81 -21.63 -4.81
N GLU A 222 20.04 -21.26 -3.55
CA GLU A 222 19.33 -21.77 -2.37
C GLU A 222 18.11 -20.93 -1.99
N GLY A 223 17.87 -19.82 -2.71
CA GLY A 223 16.76 -18.89 -2.47
C GLY A 223 17.21 -17.57 -1.86
N TRP A 224 16.25 -16.83 -1.33
CA TRP A 224 16.47 -15.52 -0.72
C TRP A 224 16.99 -15.62 0.71
N THR A 225 18.03 -14.86 1.02
CA THR A 225 18.58 -14.68 2.37
C THR A 225 18.70 -13.21 2.72
N ILE A 226 18.60 -12.86 4.02
CA ILE A 226 18.82 -11.50 4.54
C ILE A 226 20.08 -11.50 5.42
N VAL A 227 20.96 -10.53 5.19
CA VAL A 227 22.23 -10.34 5.89
C VAL A 227 22.33 -8.90 6.42
#